data_b9b2a10663a169ece87a2f50a90d47a2
#
_entry.id   b9b2a10663a169ece87a2f50a90d47a2
#
_cell.length_a   1.000
_cell.length_b   1.000
_cell.length_c   1.000
_cell.angle_alpha   90.00
_cell.angle_beta   90.00
_cell.angle_gamma   90.00
#
_symmetry.space_group_name_H-M   'P 1'
#
loop_
_entity.id
_entity.type
_entity.pdbx_description
1 polymer ?
#
loop_
_entity_poly.entity_id
_entity_poly.type
_entity_poly.pdbx_seq_one_letter_code
_entity_poly.pdbx_strand_id
1 'polypeptide(L)'
;MVLTLIIAIPLLVQTSRTDARYEMMGTCRMICDPYNPKPSASALEVLQDLNANPSPSSVHGTKGEPGRPGKPGPRGPPGEPGPPGPRGPPGDRGDAGKARNSPVIAFYVGLKNPHEGYEVLRFDDIVTNLGNHYDPTTGKFTCQVSGIYFFTYHVLMRGGDGTSMWADLCKNGQVRASAIAQDADQNYDYASNSVVLHLDSGDEIYVKLDGGKAHGGNNNKYSTFSGFLLYPD
;
A
#
# COMPACT_ATOMS: atom_id res chain seq x y z
N MET A 1 48.20 -56.44 18.43
CA MET A 1 48.36 -55.09 19.05
C MET A 1 48.22 -54.10 17.91
N VAL A 2 47.04 -53.52 17.74
CA VAL A 2 46.76 -52.51 16.75
C VAL A 2 46.57 -51.21 17.50
N LEU A 3 47.46 -50.27 17.26
CA LEU A 3 47.46 -48.93 17.89
C LEU A 3 46.55 -48.01 17.11
N THR A 4 45.39 -47.68 17.63
CA THR A 4 44.46 -46.71 17.06
C THR A 4 44.88 -45.30 17.45
N LEU A 5 45.34 -44.52 16.44
CA LEU A 5 45.70 -43.13 16.58
C LEU A 5 44.43 -42.26 16.50
N ILE A 6 44.00 -41.69 17.63
CA ILE A 6 42.90 -40.72 17.65
C ILE A 6 43.50 -39.33 17.39
N ILE A 7 43.24 -38.79 16.21
CA ILE A 7 43.54 -37.38 15.88
C ILE A 7 42.36 -36.53 16.34
N ALA A 8 42.55 -35.75 17.40
CA ALA A 8 41.62 -34.71 17.79
C ALA A 8 41.83 -33.44 16.95
N ILE A 9 40.90 -33.11 16.12
CA ILE A 9 40.89 -31.84 15.38
C ILE A 9 40.16 -30.82 16.28
N PRO A 10 40.80 -29.70 16.67
CA PRO A 10 40.08 -28.64 17.37
C PRO A 10 39.21 -27.87 16.35
N LEU A 11 37.91 -27.93 16.54
CA LEU A 11 36.95 -27.09 15.83
C LEU A 11 37.09 -25.65 16.35
N LEU A 12 37.79 -24.79 15.60
CA LEU A 12 37.75 -23.34 15.79
C LEU A 12 36.42 -22.82 15.27
N VAL A 13 35.44 -22.70 16.16
CA VAL A 13 34.22 -21.94 15.86
C VAL A 13 34.57 -20.46 15.94
N GLN A 14 34.82 -19.83 14.80
CA GLN A 14 34.83 -18.37 14.70
C GLN A 14 33.39 -17.87 14.73
N THR A 15 32.96 -17.39 15.89
CA THR A 15 31.74 -16.61 16.00
C THR A 15 31.99 -15.21 15.45
N SER A 16 31.67 -15.01 14.17
CA SER A 16 31.55 -13.66 13.62
C SER A 16 30.27 -13.03 14.20
N ARG A 17 30.45 -12.19 15.20
CA ARG A 17 29.40 -11.25 15.61
C ARG A 17 29.30 -10.18 14.50
N THR A 18 28.33 -10.33 13.62
CA THR A 18 27.85 -9.23 12.81
C THR A 18 26.86 -8.44 13.69
N ASP A 19 27.33 -7.37 14.28
CA ASP A 19 26.47 -6.32 14.82
C ASP A 19 25.71 -5.70 13.63
N ALA A 20 24.52 -6.21 13.38
CA ALA A 20 23.57 -5.55 12.50
C ALA A 20 23.03 -4.32 13.23
N ARG A 21 23.69 -3.20 13.02
CA ARG A 21 23.18 -1.87 13.39
C ARG A 21 21.93 -1.62 12.54
N TYR A 22 20.78 -1.85 13.10
CA TYR A 22 19.52 -1.34 12.55
C TYR A 22 19.48 0.15 12.87
N GLU A 23 19.89 0.98 11.91
CA GLU A 23 19.53 2.39 11.92
C GLU A 23 18.01 2.45 11.66
N MET A 24 17.26 2.79 12.69
CA MET A 24 15.87 3.16 12.55
C MET A 24 15.81 4.47 11.76
N MET A 25 15.63 4.36 10.45
CA MET A 25 15.22 5.50 9.64
C MET A 25 13.86 5.98 10.10
N GLY A 26 13.82 7.28 10.36
CA GLY A 26 12.73 7.96 11.02
C GLY A 26 11.34 7.69 10.43
N THR A 27 10.39 7.70 11.33
CA THR A 27 8.96 7.70 11.08
C THR A 27 8.60 8.75 10.03
N CYS A 28 8.21 8.34 8.82
CA CYS A 28 7.54 9.21 7.87
C CYS A 28 6.15 9.56 8.40
N ARG A 29 6.02 10.74 9.00
CA ARG A 29 4.73 11.32 9.35
C ARG A 29 4.22 12.06 8.12
N MET A 30 3.24 11.51 7.43
CA MET A 30 2.50 12.26 6.41
C MET A 30 1.68 13.34 7.13
N ILE A 31 2.12 14.58 7.00
CA ILE A 31 1.33 15.76 7.39
C ILE A 31 0.67 16.23 6.10
N CYS A 32 -0.61 15.93 5.94
CA CYS A 32 -1.44 16.56 4.92
C CYS A 32 -1.85 17.94 5.44
N ASP A 33 -1.14 18.98 5.04
CA ASP A 33 -1.51 20.36 5.30
C ASP A 33 -2.26 20.90 4.06
N PRO A 34 -3.58 21.13 4.13
CA PRO A 34 -4.35 21.52 2.94
C PRO A 34 -4.27 23.01 2.61
N TYR A 35 -3.44 23.81 3.31
CA TYR A 35 -3.38 25.25 3.04
C TYR A 35 -2.01 25.83 3.42
N ASN A 36 -1.15 26.03 2.42
CA ASN A 36 0.02 26.92 2.57
C ASN A 36 0.13 27.83 1.34
N PRO A 37 -0.29 29.12 1.44
CA PRO A 37 0.07 30.12 0.44
C PRO A 37 1.55 30.42 0.56
N LYS A 38 2.26 30.42 -0.56
CA LYS A 38 3.68 30.71 -0.72
C LYS A 38 4.08 31.98 0.04
N PRO A 39 5.20 32.00 0.79
CA PRO A 39 5.77 33.25 1.33
C PRO A 39 6.35 34.05 0.17
N SER A 40 5.88 35.28 0.01
CA SER A 40 6.49 36.30 -0.86
C SER A 40 7.85 36.72 -0.30
N ALA A 41 8.84 36.70 -1.17
CA ALA A 41 10.16 37.22 -0.90
C ALA A 41 10.11 38.76 -0.71
N SER A 42 10.17 39.24 0.54
CA SER A 42 10.66 40.59 0.86
C SER A 42 10.77 40.77 2.38
N ALA A 43 11.85 40.29 2.95
CA ALA A 43 12.32 40.69 4.25
C ALA A 43 13.80 40.34 4.38
N LEU A 44 14.64 41.00 3.60
CA LEU A 44 16.07 41.03 3.84
C LEU A 44 16.60 42.33 3.23
N GLU A 45 16.59 43.38 4.05
CA GLU A 45 17.45 44.56 3.92
C GLU A 45 17.05 45.52 5.05
N VAL A 46 17.83 45.59 6.09
CA VAL A 46 18.26 46.79 6.83
C VAL A 46 19.13 46.31 8.00
N LEU A 47 20.42 46.27 7.78
CA LEU A 47 21.46 46.41 8.79
C LEU A 47 22.76 46.77 8.08
N GLN A 48 22.99 48.09 7.95
CA GLN A 48 24.29 48.74 7.80
C GLN A 48 23.99 50.25 7.70
N ASP A 49 24.28 51.02 8.71
CA ASP A 49 25.48 51.76 8.89
C ASP A 49 25.40 52.63 10.17
N LEU A 50 26.19 52.26 11.12
CA LEU A 50 26.64 53.14 12.18
C LEU A 50 28.13 53.39 11.94
N ASN A 51 28.47 54.59 11.44
CA ASN A 51 29.67 55.28 11.91
C ASN A 51 29.90 56.58 11.14
N ALA A 52 29.91 57.74 11.84
CA ALA A 52 30.98 58.70 11.79
C ALA A 52 30.56 60.08 12.31
N ASN A 53 31.13 60.42 13.41
CA ASN A 53 31.37 61.76 13.88
C ASN A 53 32.49 62.48 13.08
N PRO A 54 32.79 63.80 13.05
CA PRO A 54 32.76 64.79 14.18
C PRO A 54 32.42 66.23 13.81
N SER A 55 32.30 67.06 14.91
CA SER A 55 32.33 68.50 15.03
C SER A 55 33.58 69.18 14.45
N PRO A 56 33.80 70.52 14.57
CA PRO A 56 32.97 71.69 14.97
C PRO A 56 33.21 72.96 14.11
N SER A 57 32.40 74.02 14.28
CA SER A 57 32.95 75.38 14.35
C SER A 57 31.85 76.41 14.55
N SER A 58 32.06 77.20 15.56
CA SER A 58 31.30 78.36 15.97
C SER A 58 31.48 79.58 15.05
N VAL A 59 30.37 80.14 14.58
CA VAL A 59 30.34 81.55 14.14
C VAL A 59 29.07 82.21 14.69
N HIS A 60 29.22 83.23 15.46
CA HIS A 60 28.14 84.07 15.99
C HIS A 60 27.47 84.80 14.83
N GLY A 61 26.22 84.48 14.57
CA GLY A 61 25.35 85.23 13.65
C GLY A 61 24.24 85.90 14.41
N THR A 62 23.80 87.02 13.90
CA THR A 62 22.74 87.91 14.42
C THR A 62 21.42 87.15 14.61
N LYS A 63 20.68 87.54 15.70
CA LYS A 63 19.38 86.96 16.08
C LYS A 63 18.42 87.02 14.92
N GLY A 64 18.01 85.85 14.41
CA GLY A 64 17.06 85.66 13.34
C GLY A 64 15.60 85.93 13.74
N GLU A 65 14.78 86.28 12.78
CA GLU A 65 13.33 86.51 12.93
C GLU A 65 12.59 85.30 13.59
N PRO A 66 11.47 85.57 14.30
CA PRO A 66 10.65 84.48 14.86
C PRO A 66 10.25 83.50 13.78
N GLY A 67 10.42 82.19 14.04
CA GLY A 67 10.04 81.13 13.12
C GLY A 67 8.54 81.13 12.85
N ARG A 68 8.17 80.68 11.62
CA ARG A 68 6.79 80.50 11.23
C ARG A 68 6.09 79.51 12.15
N PRO A 69 4.76 79.61 12.40
CA PRO A 69 4.00 78.64 13.15
C PRO A 69 4.23 77.23 12.60
N GLY A 70 4.35 76.24 13.46
CA GLY A 70 4.53 74.85 13.08
C GLY A 70 3.33 74.33 12.24
N LYS A 71 3.60 73.43 11.31
CA LYS A 71 2.56 72.79 10.54
C LYS A 71 1.60 71.99 11.44
N PRO A 72 0.29 71.91 11.13
CA PRO A 72 -0.63 71.04 11.86
C PRO A 72 -0.07 69.65 11.95
N GLY A 73 -0.30 68.96 13.07
CA GLY A 73 0.11 67.58 13.26
C GLY A 73 -0.52 66.60 12.23
N PRO A 74 0.12 65.49 11.94
CA PRO A 74 -0.44 64.48 11.02
C PRO A 74 -1.79 63.98 11.56
N ARG A 75 -2.67 63.64 10.63
CA ARG A 75 -3.95 63.02 10.95
C ARG A 75 -3.70 61.70 11.71
N GLY A 76 -4.48 61.43 12.74
CA GLY A 76 -4.39 60.19 13.49
C GLY A 76 -4.55 58.93 12.61
N PRO A 77 -3.98 57.83 13.02
CA PRO A 77 -4.11 56.57 12.28
C PRO A 77 -5.59 56.14 12.13
N PRO A 78 -5.95 55.41 11.07
CA PRO A 78 -7.26 54.84 10.95
C PRO A 78 -7.57 53.92 12.17
N GLY A 79 -8.83 53.81 12.55
CA GLY A 79 -9.28 52.90 13.60
C GLY A 79 -8.93 51.45 13.26
N GLU A 80 -8.77 50.63 14.27
CA GLU A 80 -8.52 49.19 14.08
C GLU A 80 -9.66 48.50 13.29
N PRO A 81 -9.34 47.55 12.43
CA PRO A 81 -10.36 46.76 11.76
C PRO A 81 -11.28 46.08 12.79
N GLY A 82 -12.56 45.99 12.49
CA GLY A 82 -13.50 45.26 13.32
C GLY A 82 -13.12 43.75 13.45
N PRO A 83 -13.57 43.07 14.50
CA PRO A 83 -13.29 41.67 14.70
C PRO A 83 -13.81 40.85 13.52
N PRO A 84 -13.16 39.69 13.16
CA PRO A 84 -13.67 38.79 12.15
C PRO A 84 -15.09 38.33 12.48
N GLY A 85 -15.92 38.19 11.46
CA GLY A 85 -17.27 37.64 11.62
C GLY A 85 -17.25 36.23 12.21
N PRO A 86 -18.34 35.77 12.81
CA PRO A 86 -18.45 34.43 13.35
C PRO A 86 -18.25 33.37 12.23
N ARG A 87 -17.63 32.27 12.60
CA ARG A 87 -17.44 31.14 11.69
C ARG A 87 -18.80 30.64 11.20
N GLY A 88 -18.94 30.39 9.91
CA GLY A 88 -20.15 29.80 9.35
C GLY A 88 -20.48 28.44 9.99
N PRO A 89 -21.72 28.03 9.98
CA PRO A 89 -22.14 26.72 10.49
C PRO A 89 -21.39 25.60 9.79
N PRO A 90 -21.20 24.45 10.46
CA PRO A 90 -20.66 23.26 9.79
C PRO A 90 -21.54 22.92 8.57
N GLY A 91 -20.92 22.44 7.49
CA GLY A 91 -21.67 21.94 6.34
C GLY A 91 -22.60 20.80 6.75
N ASP A 92 -23.71 20.66 6.05
CA ASP A 92 -24.64 19.55 6.26
C ASP A 92 -23.93 18.22 6.16
N ARG A 93 -24.31 17.28 7.04
CA ARG A 93 -23.83 15.91 6.94
C ARG A 93 -24.25 15.37 5.57
N GLY A 94 -23.27 14.89 4.78
CA GLY A 94 -23.56 14.26 3.50
C GLY A 94 -24.65 13.20 3.69
N ASP A 95 -25.56 13.11 2.73
CA ASP A 95 -26.58 12.07 2.72
C ASP A 95 -25.93 10.72 2.96
N ALA A 96 -26.49 9.95 3.90
CA ALA A 96 -26.11 8.55 4.06
C ALA A 96 -26.28 7.92 2.67
N GLY A 97 -25.16 7.56 2.03
CA GLY A 97 -25.20 6.97 0.71
C GLY A 97 -26.28 5.90 0.75
N LYS A 98 -27.28 6.01 -0.10
CA LYS A 98 -28.28 4.95 -0.26
C LYS A 98 -27.45 3.70 -0.46
N ALA A 99 -27.49 2.77 0.50
CA ALA A 99 -26.91 1.46 0.30
C ALA A 99 -27.61 0.93 -0.96
N ARG A 100 -26.98 1.14 -2.13
CA ARG A 100 -27.38 0.40 -3.31
C ARG A 100 -27.35 -1.04 -2.85
N ASN A 101 -28.40 -1.80 -3.13
CA ASN A 101 -28.39 -3.25 -2.98
C ASN A 101 -27.32 -3.79 -3.95
N SER A 102 -26.06 -3.47 -3.67
CA SER A 102 -24.93 -3.99 -4.44
C SER A 102 -24.92 -5.48 -4.20
N PRO A 103 -24.87 -6.28 -5.25
CA PRO A 103 -24.83 -7.72 -5.12
C PRO A 103 -23.61 -8.11 -4.28
N VAL A 104 -23.83 -8.94 -3.28
CA VAL A 104 -22.75 -9.49 -2.46
C VAL A 104 -22.29 -10.77 -3.11
N ILE A 105 -21.14 -10.72 -3.78
CA ILE A 105 -20.53 -11.86 -4.46
C ILE A 105 -19.15 -12.09 -3.88
N ALA A 106 -18.97 -13.25 -3.26
CA ALA A 106 -17.69 -13.66 -2.71
C ALA A 106 -17.64 -15.19 -2.55
N PHE A 107 -16.49 -15.78 -2.76
CA PHE A 107 -16.26 -17.18 -2.46
C PHE A 107 -14.87 -17.41 -1.86
N TYR A 108 -14.77 -18.41 -1.01
CA TYR A 108 -13.54 -19.00 -0.48
C TYR A 108 -13.69 -20.49 -0.41
N VAL A 109 -12.81 -21.20 -1.12
CA VAL A 109 -12.90 -22.65 -1.31
C VAL A 109 -11.52 -23.29 -1.13
N GLY A 110 -11.51 -24.50 -0.61
CA GLY A 110 -10.32 -25.30 -0.38
C GLY A 110 -10.27 -26.54 -1.27
N LEU A 111 -9.07 -27.06 -1.52
CA LEU A 111 -8.83 -28.25 -2.28
C LEU A 111 -8.72 -29.45 -1.33
N LYS A 112 -9.68 -30.42 -1.40
CA LYS A 112 -9.61 -31.65 -0.60
C LYS A 112 -8.76 -32.73 -1.23
N ASN A 113 -8.97 -32.96 -2.52
CA ASN A 113 -8.35 -34.03 -3.26
C ASN A 113 -7.10 -33.55 -4.00
N PRO A 114 -6.06 -34.39 -4.15
CA PRO A 114 -4.90 -34.05 -4.96
C PRO A 114 -5.26 -34.02 -6.44
N HIS A 115 -4.54 -33.19 -7.19
CA HIS A 115 -4.66 -33.06 -8.64
C HIS A 115 -3.28 -33.20 -9.29
N GLU A 116 -3.23 -33.68 -10.53
CA GLU A 116 -1.99 -33.91 -11.26
C GLU A 116 -2.16 -33.64 -12.76
N GLY A 117 -1.12 -33.11 -13.39
CA GLY A 117 -1.07 -32.92 -14.84
C GLY A 117 -1.62 -31.58 -15.31
N TYR A 118 -2.54 -31.61 -16.29
CA TYR A 118 -3.02 -30.40 -17.00
C TYR A 118 -4.52 -30.20 -16.84
N GLU A 119 -5.00 -30.16 -15.62
CA GLU A 119 -6.43 -30.10 -15.35
C GLU A 119 -6.86 -28.86 -14.54
N VAL A 120 -8.15 -28.54 -14.61
CA VAL A 120 -8.76 -27.51 -13.76
C VAL A 120 -8.82 -28.04 -12.33
N LEU A 121 -8.29 -27.25 -11.39
CA LEU A 121 -8.35 -27.55 -9.96
C LEU A 121 -9.79 -27.40 -9.45
N ARG A 122 -10.36 -28.48 -8.96
CA ARG A 122 -11.70 -28.49 -8.38
C ARG A 122 -11.60 -28.32 -6.88
N PHE A 123 -11.67 -27.05 -6.44
CA PHE A 123 -11.70 -26.72 -5.02
C PHE A 123 -13.08 -27.06 -4.46
N ASP A 124 -13.21 -28.25 -3.92
CA ASP A 124 -14.45 -28.91 -3.54
C ASP A 124 -14.86 -28.70 -2.07
N ASP A 125 -14.02 -28.03 -1.27
CA ASP A 125 -14.30 -27.66 0.11
C ASP A 125 -14.80 -26.21 0.20
N ILE A 126 -16.11 -26.03 0.09
CA ILE A 126 -16.74 -24.71 0.15
C ILE A 126 -16.80 -24.22 1.60
N VAL A 127 -16.16 -23.08 1.88
CA VAL A 127 -16.29 -22.34 3.13
C VAL A 127 -17.28 -21.20 2.98
N THR A 128 -17.16 -20.46 1.86
CA THR A 128 -18.03 -19.33 1.53
C THR A 128 -18.34 -19.39 0.04
N ASN A 129 -19.61 -19.18 -0.34
CA ASN A 129 -20.04 -19.03 -1.73
C ASN A 129 -21.30 -18.17 -1.80
N LEU A 130 -21.11 -16.85 -1.57
CA LEU A 130 -22.21 -15.87 -1.59
C LEU A 130 -22.61 -15.58 -3.02
N GLY A 131 -23.88 -15.76 -3.32
CA GLY A 131 -24.45 -15.65 -4.66
C GLY A 131 -24.38 -16.94 -5.49
N ASN A 132 -23.71 -17.99 -5.00
CA ASN A 132 -23.56 -19.29 -5.68
C ASN A 132 -22.95 -19.18 -7.08
N HIS A 133 -21.97 -18.33 -7.23
CA HIS A 133 -21.28 -18.11 -8.51
C HIS A 133 -20.10 -19.08 -8.76
N TYR A 134 -19.65 -19.79 -7.73
CA TYR A 134 -18.61 -20.82 -7.83
C TYR A 134 -19.24 -22.21 -7.84
N ASP A 135 -18.86 -23.03 -8.82
CA ASP A 135 -19.29 -24.43 -8.94
C ASP A 135 -18.13 -25.38 -8.56
N PRO A 136 -18.25 -26.13 -7.45
CA PRO A 136 -17.21 -27.04 -6.99
C PRO A 136 -17.05 -28.28 -7.90
N THR A 137 -18.04 -28.61 -8.72
CA THR A 137 -17.98 -29.78 -9.63
C THR A 137 -17.12 -29.50 -10.85
N THR A 138 -17.13 -28.27 -11.32
CA THR A 138 -16.32 -27.81 -12.46
C THR A 138 -15.05 -27.09 -12.04
N GLY A 139 -14.99 -26.60 -10.80
CA GLY A 139 -13.87 -25.77 -10.30
C GLY A 139 -13.89 -24.34 -10.82
N LYS A 140 -15.04 -23.87 -11.35
CA LYS A 140 -15.14 -22.59 -12.03
C LYS A 140 -16.04 -21.61 -11.29
N PHE A 141 -15.62 -20.35 -11.28
CA PHE A 141 -16.46 -19.19 -10.97
C PHE A 141 -17.07 -18.69 -12.28
N THR A 142 -18.38 -18.47 -12.31
CA THR A 142 -19.08 -17.86 -13.45
C THR A 142 -19.62 -16.49 -13.06
N CYS A 143 -19.20 -15.45 -13.76
CA CYS A 143 -19.66 -14.10 -13.56
C CYS A 143 -21.13 -13.96 -13.97
N GLN A 144 -21.99 -13.45 -13.08
CA GLN A 144 -23.38 -13.12 -13.39
C GLN A 144 -23.65 -11.62 -13.34
N VAL A 145 -22.78 -10.86 -12.69
CA VAL A 145 -22.86 -9.42 -12.55
C VAL A 145 -21.56 -8.81 -13.07
N SER A 146 -21.64 -8.05 -14.14
CA SER A 146 -20.47 -7.37 -14.72
C SER A 146 -19.87 -6.40 -13.72
N GLY A 147 -18.53 -6.28 -13.75
CA GLY A 147 -17.81 -5.40 -12.83
C GLY A 147 -16.35 -5.79 -12.62
N ILE A 148 -15.75 -5.15 -11.62
CA ILE A 148 -14.36 -5.38 -11.23
C ILE A 148 -14.30 -6.38 -10.09
N TYR A 149 -13.53 -7.43 -10.29
CA TYR A 149 -13.34 -8.53 -9.35
C TYR A 149 -11.89 -8.66 -8.94
N PHE A 150 -11.68 -9.11 -7.71
CA PHE A 150 -10.39 -9.57 -7.20
C PHE A 150 -10.40 -11.08 -7.05
N PHE A 151 -9.33 -11.74 -7.49
CA PHE A 151 -9.11 -13.18 -7.31
C PHE A 151 -7.72 -13.42 -6.73
N THR A 152 -7.61 -14.45 -5.88
CA THR A 152 -6.32 -14.93 -5.35
C THR A 152 -6.36 -16.43 -5.18
N TYR A 153 -5.24 -17.08 -5.41
CA TYR A 153 -5.09 -18.51 -5.20
C TYR A 153 -3.74 -18.84 -4.56
N HIS A 154 -3.76 -19.92 -3.81
CA HIS A 154 -2.60 -20.52 -3.18
C HIS A 154 -2.69 -22.03 -3.39
N VAL A 155 -1.76 -22.61 -4.13
CA VAL A 155 -1.75 -24.03 -4.42
C VAL A 155 -0.48 -24.63 -3.86
N LEU A 156 -0.64 -25.49 -2.85
CA LEU A 156 0.46 -26.25 -2.26
C LEU A 156 0.89 -27.35 -3.23
N MET A 157 2.17 -27.34 -3.59
CA MET A 157 2.74 -28.40 -4.40
C MET A 157 2.89 -29.69 -3.58
N ARG A 158 2.60 -30.83 -4.21
CA ARG A 158 2.98 -32.11 -3.68
C ARG A 158 4.43 -32.40 -4.06
N GLY A 159 5.34 -32.28 -3.08
CA GLY A 159 6.76 -32.45 -3.27
C GLY A 159 7.16 -33.86 -3.70
N GLY A 160 8.34 -34.00 -4.24
CA GLY A 160 9.03 -35.21 -4.66
C GLY A 160 9.80 -35.03 -5.97
N ASP A 161 11.08 -35.40 -5.97
CA ASP A 161 11.93 -35.62 -7.15
C ASP A 161 12.13 -34.44 -8.12
N GLY A 162 12.37 -33.24 -7.60
CA GLY A 162 12.78 -32.08 -8.41
C GLY A 162 11.72 -31.63 -9.43
N THR A 163 10.44 -31.89 -9.14
CA THR A 163 9.33 -31.51 -9.99
C THR A 163 8.94 -30.05 -9.76
N SER A 164 8.50 -29.38 -10.81
CA SER A 164 7.86 -28.07 -10.72
C SER A 164 6.36 -28.24 -10.91
N MET A 165 5.59 -27.39 -10.25
CA MET A 165 4.15 -27.28 -10.44
C MET A 165 3.80 -25.88 -10.92
N TRP A 166 3.03 -25.82 -11.98
CA TRP A 166 2.56 -24.55 -12.56
C TRP A 166 1.07 -24.43 -12.30
N ALA A 167 0.66 -23.30 -11.75
CA ALA A 167 -0.75 -23.00 -11.49
C ALA A 167 -1.14 -21.68 -12.17
N ASP A 168 -2.10 -21.77 -13.09
CA ASP A 168 -2.55 -20.67 -13.92
C ASP A 168 -3.98 -20.29 -13.57
N LEU A 169 -4.21 -19.03 -13.21
CA LEU A 169 -5.55 -18.46 -13.17
C LEU A 169 -5.95 -18.05 -14.58
N CYS A 170 -7.05 -18.61 -15.06
CA CYS A 170 -7.57 -18.41 -16.41
C CYS A 170 -8.90 -17.66 -16.41
N LYS A 171 -9.09 -16.77 -17.41
CA LYS A 171 -10.38 -16.19 -17.81
C LYS A 171 -10.71 -16.74 -19.20
N ASN A 172 -11.79 -17.50 -19.34
CA ASN A 172 -12.27 -18.04 -20.63
C ASN A 172 -11.15 -18.75 -21.43
N GLY A 173 -10.34 -19.55 -20.76
CA GLY A 173 -9.22 -20.26 -21.40
C GLY A 173 -7.93 -19.46 -21.59
N GLN A 174 -7.92 -18.16 -21.27
CA GLN A 174 -6.74 -17.33 -21.35
C GLN A 174 -6.10 -17.14 -19.98
N VAL A 175 -4.81 -17.39 -19.86
CA VAL A 175 -4.04 -17.16 -18.62
C VAL A 175 -4.01 -15.67 -18.29
N ARG A 176 -4.36 -15.32 -17.05
CA ARG A 176 -4.34 -13.96 -16.51
C ARG A 176 -3.32 -13.76 -15.39
N ALA A 177 -3.03 -14.82 -14.65
CA ALA A 177 -1.98 -14.84 -13.64
C ALA A 177 -1.42 -16.25 -13.58
N SER A 178 -0.10 -16.38 -13.47
CA SER A 178 0.61 -17.65 -13.38
C SER A 178 1.54 -17.66 -12.18
N ALA A 179 1.75 -18.81 -11.57
CA ALA A 179 2.73 -19.01 -10.52
C ALA A 179 3.36 -20.39 -10.63
N ILE A 180 4.59 -20.48 -10.15
CA ILE A 180 5.38 -21.70 -10.14
C ILE A 180 5.74 -22.03 -8.70
N ALA A 181 5.58 -23.28 -8.32
CA ALA A 181 6.22 -23.88 -7.16
C ALA A 181 7.29 -24.84 -7.65
N GLN A 182 8.48 -24.80 -7.06
CA GLN A 182 9.59 -25.65 -7.44
C GLN A 182 10.20 -26.28 -6.19
N ASP A 183 10.24 -27.60 -6.16
CA ASP A 183 10.87 -28.37 -5.10
C ASP A 183 12.34 -28.64 -5.46
N ALA A 184 13.25 -27.91 -4.80
CA ALA A 184 14.70 -28.15 -4.91
C ALA A 184 15.23 -29.11 -3.85
N ASP A 185 14.52 -29.28 -2.72
CA ASP A 185 15.01 -29.94 -1.48
C ASP A 185 13.98 -30.75 -0.72
N GLN A 186 12.97 -31.27 -1.40
CA GLN A 186 11.88 -32.10 -0.83
C GLN A 186 10.99 -31.36 0.19
N ASN A 187 10.94 -30.04 0.11
CA ASN A 187 10.06 -29.22 0.92
C ASN A 187 8.75 -28.93 0.19
N TYR A 188 7.72 -28.56 0.96
CA TYR A 188 6.48 -28.06 0.39
C TYR A 188 6.68 -26.63 -0.09
N ASP A 189 6.23 -26.33 -1.30
CA ASP A 189 6.25 -24.99 -1.86
C ASP A 189 4.88 -24.59 -2.38
N TYR A 190 4.62 -23.29 -2.49
CA TYR A 190 3.35 -22.72 -2.92
C TYR A 190 3.46 -21.98 -4.24
N ALA A 191 2.61 -22.33 -5.19
CA ALA A 191 2.29 -21.47 -6.32
C ALA A 191 1.15 -20.52 -5.93
N SER A 192 1.43 -19.24 -5.85
CA SER A 192 0.46 -18.23 -5.38
C SER A 192 0.48 -16.99 -6.27
N ASN A 193 -0.69 -16.50 -6.65
CA ASN A 193 -0.82 -15.23 -7.36
C ASN A 193 -2.19 -14.59 -7.11
N SER A 194 -2.32 -13.31 -7.47
CA SER A 194 -3.55 -12.54 -7.35
C SER A 194 -3.72 -11.64 -8.57
N VAL A 195 -4.98 -11.33 -8.90
CA VAL A 195 -5.29 -10.49 -10.05
C VAL A 195 -6.59 -9.71 -9.84
N VAL A 196 -6.65 -8.51 -10.40
CA VAL A 196 -7.88 -7.72 -10.55
C VAL A 196 -8.30 -7.78 -12.02
N LEU A 197 -9.55 -8.16 -12.27
CA LEU A 197 -10.08 -8.30 -13.63
C LEU A 197 -11.43 -7.62 -13.76
N HIS A 198 -11.67 -7.00 -14.90
CA HIS A 198 -13.03 -6.69 -15.35
C HIS A 198 -13.66 -7.94 -15.97
N LEU A 199 -14.85 -8.28 -15.50
CA LEU A 199 -15.62 -9.41 -16.00
C LEU A 199 -16.96 -8.97 -16.54
N ASP A 200 -17.34 -9.56 -17.67
CA ASP A 200 -18.67 -9.49 -18.21
C ASP A 200 -19.50 -10.69 -17.76
N SER A 201 -20.83 -10.56 -17.78
CA SER A 201 -21.73 -11.67 -17.47
C SER A 201 -21.47 -12.85 -18.40
N GLY A 202 -21.28 -14.05 -17.84
CA GLY A 202 -20.94 -15.29 -18.55
C GLY A 202 -19.43 -15.60 -18.55
N ASP A 203 -18.56 -14.69 -18.12
CA ASP A 203 -17.13 -14.95 -18.00
C ASP A 203 -16.84 -16.04 -16.95
N GLU A 204 -15.94 -16.95 -17.28
CA GLU A 204 -15.51 -18.03 -16.38
C GLU A 204 -14.09 -17.80 -15.88
N ILE A 205 -13.90 -17.94 -14.55
CA ILE A 205 -12.59 -17.84 -13.89
C ILE A 205 -12.32 -19.16 -13.16
N TYR A 206 -11.13 -19.67 -13.33
CA TYR A 206 -10.70 -20.93 -12.69
C TYR A 206 -9.18 -21.00 -12.60
N VAL A 207 -8.70 -21.85 -11.71
CA VAL A 207 -7.27 -22.20 -11.60
C VAL A 207 -7.04 -23.55 -12.27
N LYS A 208 -6.05 -23.61 -13.13
CA LYS A 208 -5.66 -24.81 -13.88
C LYS A 208 -4.20 -25.16 -13.56
N LEU A 209 -3.89 -26.45 -13.44
CA LEU A 209 -2.50 -26.90 -13.50
C LEU A 209 -2.00 -26.85 -14.94
N ASP A 210 -0.77 -26.42 -15.14
CA ASP A 210 -0.01 -26.53 -16.39
C ASP A 210 1.21 -27.43 -16.18
N GLY A 211 1.00 -28.55 -15.54
CA GLY A 211 1.98 -29.57 -15.14
C GLY A 211 2.22 -29.61 -13.63
N GLY A 212 2.75 -30.72 -13.16
CA GLY A 212 3.06 -30.97 -11.76
C GLY A 212 1.90 -31.54 -10.95
N LYS A 213 2.01 -31.46 -9.62
CA LYS A 213 1.10 -32.11 -8.68
C LYS A 213 0.70 -31.14 -7.56
N ALA A 214 -0.60 -30.88 -7.45
CA ALA A 214 -1.17 -30.13 -6.34
C ALA A 214 -1.51 -31.07 -5.18
N HIS A 215 -1.19 -30.63 -3.97
CA HIS A 215 -1.51 -31.35 -2.74
C HIS A 215 -2.96 -31.11 -2.32
N GLY A 216 -3.71 -32.19 -2.15
CA GLY A 216 -5.03 -32.13 -1.53
C GLY A 216 -4.89 -32.07 -0.01
N GLY A 217 -5.50 -31.07 0.61
CA GLY A 217 -5.37 -30.78 2.04
C GLY A 217 -6.40 -31.45 2.93
N ASN A 218 -7.22 -32.37 2.44
CA ASN A 218 -8.40 -32.86 3.16
C ASN A 218 -9.25 -31.67 3.66
N ASN A 219 -9.38 -31.52 4.97
CA ASN A 219 -10.11 -30.40 5.57
C ASN A 219 -9.20 -29.21 6.00
N ASN A 220 -7.89 -29.30 5.78
CA ASN A 220 -6.92 -28.31 6.28
C ASN A 220 -6.74 -27.08 5.38
N LYS A 221 -7.32 -27.11 4.17
CA LYS A 221 -7.30 -25.95 3.24
C LYS A 221 -5.90 -25.40 2.95
N TYR A 222 -4.93 -26.30 2.75
CA TYR A 222 -3.59 -25.90 2.33
C TYR A 222 -3.60 -25.22 0.95
N SER A 223 -4.45 -25.71 0.04
CA SER A 223 -4.65 -25.08 -1.26
C SER A 223 -6.01 -24.40 -1.29
N THR A 224 -6.06 -23.14 -1.68
CA THR A 224 -7.27 -22.32 -1.64
C THR A 224 -7.44 -21.47 -2.89
N PHE A 225 -8.69 -21.15 -3.20
CA PHE A 225 -9.06 -20.20 -4.24
C PHE A 225 -10.15 -19.26 -3.70
N SER A 226 -10.00 -17.98 -3.94
CA SER A 226 -10.93 -16.96 -3.46
C SER A 226 -11.18 -15.90 -4.51
N GLY A 227 -12.36 -15.32 -4.48
CA GLY A 227 -12.68 -14.17 -5.30
C GLY A 227 -13.88 -13.41 -4.77
N PHE A 228 -13.95 -12.13 -5.07
CA PHE A 228 -15.07 -11.28 -4.69
C PHE A 228 -15.21 -10.07 -5.62
N LEU A 229 -16.42 -9.57 -5.69
CA LEU A 229 -16.75 -8.36 -6.42
C LEU A 229 -16.25 -7.15 -5.64
N LEU A 230 -15.45 -6.30 -6.30
CA LEU A 230 -15.02 -5.00 -5.78
C LEU A 230 -16.07 -3.93 -6.09
N TYR A 231 -16.44 -3.81 -7.37
CA TYR A 231 -17.37 -2.81 -7.87
C TYR A 231 -18.20 -3.41 -9.00
N PRO A 232 -19.54 -3.34 -8.95
CA PRO A 232 -20.39 -3.62 -10.13
C PRO A 232 -20.29 -2.45 -11.12
N ASP A 233 -20.52 -2.73 -12.40
CA ASP A 233 -20.65 -1.71 -13.45
C ASP A 233 -21.86 -0.80 -13.26
#